data_0561399dd583c489b68647a638dd0826
#
_entry.id   0561399dd583c489b68647a638dd0826
#
_cell.length_a   1.000
_cell.length_b   1.000
_cell.length_c   1.000
_cell.angle_alpha   90.00
_cell.angle_beta   90.00
_cell.angle_gamma   90.00
#
_symmetry.space_group_name_H-M   'P 1'
#
loop_
_entity.id
_entity.type
_entity.pdbx_description
1 polymer ?
#
loop_
_entity_poly.entity_id
_entity_poly.type
_entity_poly.pdbx_seq_one_letter_code
_entity_poly.pdbx_strand_id
1 'polypeptide(L)'
;MPRTKEQAASLSDQLVEYGAVPHEVPTIAVEPPRTPQQMERAVKGLVTGRYEWIAFTSVNAVKAVREKFEEYGLDARAFAGIKVAAVGEQTAKALIAFGVKPDLVPSGEQSAAGLLEDWPPYDPVFDPIDRVFLPRADIATETLVAGLIELGWEVDDVTAYRTVRASPPPQETREAIKGGGFDAVLFTSSSTVRNLVGIAGKPHNVTVIACIGPATAKTAEEHGLRVDVMSPEPSVHKLAEALAEFGAARRDAALEAGDPVTRPSERRPGSRRRARS
;
A
#
# COMPACT_ATOMS: atom_id res chain seq x y z
N MET A 1 0.74 3.38 -4.70
CA MET A 1 0.13 3.37 -3.35
C MET A 1 0.82 2.30 -2.53
N PRO A 2 1.30 2.59 -1.32
CA PRO A 2 1.83 1.58 -0.42
C PRO A 2 0.69 0.63 -0.06
N ARG A 3 0.92 -0.68 -0.21
CA ARG A 3 -0.10 -1.68 0.12
C ARG A 3 -0.14 -1.88 1.61
N THR A 4 -1.36 -1.91 2.16
CA THR A 4 -1.61 -2.33 3.53
C THR A 4 -1.32 -3.84 3.68
N LYS A 5 -1.07 -4.31 4.91
CA LYS A 5 -0.92 -5.75 5.19
C LYS A 5 -2.10 -6.58 4.65
N GLU A 6 -3.31 -6.01 4.62
CA GLU A 6 -4.52 -6.68 4.11
C GLU A 6 -4.49 -6.93 2.60
N GLN A 7 -3.94 -6.00 1.80
CA GLN A 7 -3.77 -6.20 0.36
C GLN A 7 -2.65 -7.20 0.04
N ALA A 8 -1.62 -7.26 0.87
CA ALA A 8 -0.58 -8.28 0.78
C ALA A 8 -1.16 -9.65 1.17
N ALA A 9 -1.96 -9.73 2.23
CA ALA A 9 -2.64 -10.95 2.66
C ALA A 9 -3.53 -11.53 1.56
N SER A 10 -4.37 -10.71 0.91
CA SER A 10 -5.23 -11.15 -0.19
C SER A 10 -4.45 -11.77 -1.37
N LEU A 11 -3.28 -11.19 -1.74
CA LEU A 11 -2.43 -11.77 -2.78
C LEU A 11 -1.77 -13.07 -2.31
N SER A 12 -1.31 -13.11 -1.06
CA SER A 12 -0.69 -14.30 -0.47
C SER A 12 -1.69 -15.45 -0.39
N ASP A 13 -2.93 -15.19 0.04
CA ASP A 13 -3.99 -16.21 0.12
C ASP A 13 -4.30 -16.80 -1.27
N GLN A 14 -4.42 -15.96 -2.29
CA GLN A 14 -4.64 -16.41 -3.67
C GLN A 14 -3.48 -17.24 -4.21
N LEU A 15 -2.24 -16.84 -3.94
CA LEU A 15 -1.07 -17.63 -4.34
C LEU A 15 -1.06 -19.01 -3.67
N VAL A 16 -1.49 -19.08 -2.39
CA VAL A 16 -1.63 -20.36 -1.67
C VAL A 16 -2.71 -21.24 -2.33
N GLU A 17 -3.84 -20.68 -2.75
CA GLU A 17 -4.89 -21.41 -3.47
C GLU A 17 -4.36 -22.03 -4.77
N TYR A 18 -3.42 -21.37 -5.45
CA TYR A 18 -2.71 -21.91 -6.64
C TYR A 18 -1.53 -22.84 -6.29
N GLY A 19 -1.36 -23.19 -5.00
CA GLY A 19 -0.32 -24.11 -4.53
C GLY A 19 1.07 -23.50 -4.38
N ALA A 20 1.18 -22.16 -4.38
CA ALA A 20 2.45 -21.47 -4.13
C ALA A 20 2.71 -21.30 -2.64
N VAL A 21 3.98 -21.10 -2.28
CA VAL A 21 4.41 -20.70 -0.94
C VAL A 21 4.85 -19.24 -1.01
N PRO A 22 3.98 -18.27 -0.65
CA PRO A 22 4.31 -16.86 -0.73
C PRO A 22 5.33 -16.47 0.34
N HIS A 23 6.29 -15.63 -0.04
CA HIS A 23 7.24 -14.99 0.85
C HIS A 23 7.11 -13.47 0.72
N GLU A 24 6.60 -12.83 1.76
CA GLU A 24 6.40 -11.38 1.75
C GLU A 24 7.73 -10.66 2.03
N VAL A 25 8.09 -9.74 1.14
CA VAL A 25 9.23 -8.85 1.32
C VAL A 25 8.72 -7.41 1.32
N PRO A 26 8.54 -6.79 2.50
CA PRO A 26 8.14 -5.40 2.59
C PRO A 26 9.15 -4.50 1.87
N THR A 27 8.67 -3.65 0.97
CA THR A 27 9.52 -2.71 0.22
C THR A 27 9.39 -1.28 0.69
N ILE A 28 8.39 -1.01 1.54
CA ILE A 28 8.14 0.25 2.21
C ILE A 28 7.87 0.01 3.70
N ALA A 29 8.15 1.02 4.50
CA ALA A 29 7.79 1.10 5.90
C ALA A 29 7.06 2.40 6.17
N VAL A 30 6.19 2.38 7.17
CA VAL A 30 5.51 3.56 7.71
C VAL A 30 6.24 3.94 8.99
N GLU A 31 6.69 5.18 9.05
CA GLU A 31 7.39 5.75 10.21
C GLU A 31 6.67 6.97 10.76
N PRO A 32 6.85 7.31 12.04
CA PRO A 32 6.35 8.56 12.60
C PRO A 32 6.86 9.79 11.82
N PRO A 33 6.15 10.93 11.92
CA PRO A 33 6.60 12.17 11.30
C PRO A 33 7.91 12.64 11.91
N ARG A 34 8.72 13.39 11.12
CA ARG A 34 9.97 13.99 11.64
C ARG A 34 9.70 15.05 12.69
N THR A 35 8.54 15.68 12.65
CA THR A 35 8.12 16.77 13.53
C THR A 35 6.82 16.36 14.25
N PRO A 36 6.90 15.52 15.30
CA PRO A 36 5.71 15.02 15.99
C PRO A 36 4.88 16.13 16.66
N GLN A 37 5.49 17.28 16.94
CA GLN A 37 4.82 18.43 17.60
C GLN A 37 3.64 18.99 16.80
N GLN A 38 3.65 18.85 15.45
CA GLN A 38 2.50 19.27 14.64
C GLN A 38 1.28 18.38 14.92
N MET A 39 1.49 17.08 14.92
CA MET A 39 0.45 16.10 15.23
C MET A 39 -0.06 16.26 16.67
N GLU A 40 0.83 16.51 17.65
CA GLU A 40 0.48 16.76 19.04
C GLU A 40 -0.42 17.99 19.18
N ARG A 41 -0.05 19.10 18.52
CA ARG A 41 -0.87 20.33 18.51
C ARG A 41 -2.23 20.10 17.85
N ALA A 42 -2.27 19.36 16.77
CA ALA A 42 -3.51 19.05 16.08
C ALA A 42 -4.44 18.17 16.93
N VAL A 43 -3.93 17.13 17.58
CA VAL A 43 -4.72 16.29 18.50
C VAL A 43 -5.22 17.09 19.70
N LYS A 44 -4.41 17.98 20.29
CA LYS A 44 -4.88 18.91 21.33
C LYS A 44 -5.96 19.84 20.79
N GLY A 45 -5.78 20.36 19.58
CA GLY A 45 -6.79 21.20 18.92
C GLY A 45 -8.11 20.46 18.72
N LEU A 46 -8.06 19.18 18.38
CA LEU A 46 -9.23 18.34 18.20
C LEU A 46 -10.07 18.25 19.48
N VAL A 47 -9.46 17.93 20.62
CA VAL A 47 -10.17 17.81 21.91
C VAL A 47 -10.59 19.16 22.51
N THR A 48 -10.04 20.27 22.05
CA THR A 48 -10.42 21.62 22.48
C THR A 48 -11.40 22.30 21.52
N GLY A 49 -11.94 21.58 20.53
CA GLY A 49 -12.96 22.10 19.64
C GLY A 49 -12.42 23.06 18.58
N ARG A 50 -11.20 22.89 18.10
CA ARG A 50 -10.58 23.75 17.09
C ARG A 50 -11.03 23.41 15.65
N TYR A 51 -11.58 22.22 15.43
CA TYR A 51 -11.91 21.71 14.12
C TYR A 51 -13.38 21.37 13.98
N GLU A 52 -13.96 21.72 12.85
CA GLU A 52 -15.30 21.27 12.43
C GLU A 52 -15.22 19.87 11.80
N TRP A 53 -14.16 19.63 11.02
CA TRP A 53 -13.95 18.39 10.31
C TRP A 53 -12.57 17.78 10.60
N ILE A 54 -12.53 16.46 10.51
CA ILE A 54 -11.29 15.72 10.29
C ILE A 54 -11.46 14.84 9.06
N ALA A 55 -10.48 14.86 8.14
CA ALA A 55 -10.52 14.07 6.90
C ALA A 55 -9.39 13.05 6.85
N PHE A 56 -9.74 11.78 6.71
CA PHE A 56 -8.79 10.69 6.60
C PHE A 56 -8.63 10.21 5.16
N THR A 57 -7.44 10.30 4.62
CA THR A 57 -7.11 9.87 3.25
C THR A 57 -6.60 8.44 3.17
N SER A 58 -6.30 7.80 4.31
CA SER A 58 -5.74 6.44 4.36
C SER A 58 -5.93 5.76 5.71
N VAL A 59 -5.89 4.44 5.70
CA VAL A 59 -5.86 3.62 6.93
C VAL A 59 -4.67 3.96 7.83
N ASN A 60 -3.52 4.29 7.26
CA ASN A 60 -2.34 4.68 8.04
C ASN A 60 -2.52 6.01 8.78
N ALA A 61 -3.29 6.95 8.21
CA ALA A 61 -3.65 8.18 8.91
C ALA A 61 -4.57 7.91 10.11
N VAL A 62 -5.56 7.03 9.94
CA VAL A 62 -6.42 6.58 11.06
C VAL A 62 -5.58 5.94 12.17
N LYS A 63 -4.66 5.05 11.80
CA LYS A 63 -3.75 4.38 12.73
C LYS A 63 -2.86 5.37 13.48
N ALA A 64 -2.26 6.35 12.77
CA ALA A 64 -1.40 7.36 13.39
C ALA A 64 -2.15 8.25 14.40
N VAL A 65 -3.39 8.65 14.08
CA VAL A 65 -4.24 9.41 15.02
C VAL A 65 -4.61 8.53 16.22
N ARG A 66 -4.98 7.28 15.99
CA ARG A 66 -5.31 6.33 17.05
C ARG A 66 -4.13 6.11 18.00
N GLU A 67 -2.92 5.91 17.50
CA GLU A 67 -1.70 5.75 18.30
C GLU A 67 -1.46 6.99 19.18
N LYS A 68 -1.69 8.21 18.64
CA LYS A 68 -1.61 9.44 19.43
C LYS A 68 -2.72 9.55 20.48
N PHE A 69 -3.92 9.09 20.17
CA PHE A 69 -5.00 9.05 21.17
C PHE A 69 -4.65 8.12 22.32
N GLU A 70 -4.16 6.91 22.01
CA GLU A 70 -3.72 5.94 23.02
C GLU A 70 -2.60 6.51 23.91
N GLU A 71 -1.63 7.24 23.33
CA GLU A 71 -0.55 7.92 24.05
C GLU A 71 -1.08 8.96 25.05
N TYR A 72 -2.18 9.65 24.72
CA TYR A 72 -2.79 10.67 25.59
C TYR A 72 -3.95 10.13 26.45
N GLY A 73 -4.20 8.84 26.44
CA GLY A 73 -5.33 8.25 27.17
C GLY A 73 -6.69 8.64 26.61
N LEU A 74 -6.75 8.99 25.32
CA LEU A 74 -7.96 9.31 24.58
C LEU A 74 -8.49 8.08 23.86
N ASP A 75 -9.78 8.11 23.51
CA ASP A 75 -10.45 7.10 22.69
C ASP A 75 -11.36 7.76 21.64
N ALA A 76 -12.18 6.96 20.95
CA ALA A 76 -13.09 7.43 19.92
C ALA A 76 -14.06 8.55 20.37
N ARG A 77 -14.31 8.71 21.67
CA ARG A 77 -15.13 9.81 22.22
C ARG A 77 -14.51 11.19 21.99
N ALA A 78 -13.21 11.26 21.73
CA ALA A 78 -12.53 12.50 21.37
C ALA A 78 -13.00 13.08 20.01
N PHE A 79 -13.71 12.31 19.20
CA PHE A 79 -14.37 12.80 17.98
C PHE A 79 -15.78 13.39 18.22
N ALA A 80 -16.25 13.43 19.48
CA ALA A 80 -17.57 13.97 19.76
C ALA A 80 -17.69 15.44 19.33
N GLY A 81 -18.70 15.75 18.51
CA GLY A 81 -18.92 17.09 17.97
C GLY A 81 -18.07 17.46 16.74
N ILE A 82 -17.28 16.53 16.22
CA ILE A 82 -16.47 16.73 15.00
C ILE A 82 -17.01 15.85 13.90
N LYS A 83 -17.17 16.40 12.71
CA LYS A 83 -17.55 15.66 11.51
C LYS A 83 -16.32 14.90 10.96
N VAL A 84 -16.50 13.63 10.61
CA VAL A 84 -15.41 12.74 10.18
C VAL A 84 -15.61 12.32 8.73
N ALA A 85 -14.61 12.57 7.89
CA ALA A 85 -14.63 12.17 6.49
C ALA A 85 -13.56 11.10 6.19
N ALA A 86 -13.87 10.20 5.27
CA ALA A 86 -12.96 9.17 4.78
C ALA A 86 -12.96 9.13 3.25
N VAL A 87 -11.78 9.18 2.62
CA VAL A 87 -11.64 9.17 1.15
C VAL A 87 -12.10 7.85 0.52
N GLY A 88 -12.07 6.74 1.25
CA GLY A 88 -12.43 5.46 0.68
C GLY A 88 -12.93 4.44 1.69
N GLU A 89 -13.53 3.38 1.17
CA GLU A 89 -14.18 2.33 1.97
C GLU A 89 -13.24 1.67 2.99
N GLN A 90 -11.99 1.41 2.65
CA GLN A 90 -11.02 0.80 3.57
C GLN A 90 -10.70 1.73 4.74
N THR A 91 -10.61 3.04 4.48
CA THR A 91 -10.42 4.06 5.52
C THR A 91 -11.66 4.16 6.41
N ALA A 92 -12.85 4.12 5.81
CA ALA A 92 -14.11 4.09 6.54
C ALA A 92 -14.23 2.86 7.45
N LYS A 93 -13.87 1.67 6.96
CA LYS A 93 -13.81 0.43 7.76
C LYS A 93 -12.84 0.55 8.95
N ALA A 94 -11.67 1.15 8.73
CA ALA A 94 -10.70 1.37 9.81
C ALA A 94 -11.23 2.33 10.89
N LEU A 95 -11.97 3.37 10.51
CA LEU A 95 -12.65 4.27 11.44
C LEU A 95 -13.75 3.56 12.21
N ILE A 96 -14.57 2.74 11.56
CA ILE A 96 -15.62 1.95 12.21
C ILE A 96 -15.00 0.97 13.23
N ALA A 97 -13.90 0.32 12.87
CA ALA A 97 -13.15 -0.55 13.78
C ALA A 97 -12.52 0.21 14.96
N PHE A 98 -12.27 1.51 14.80
CA PHE A 98 -11.84 2.41 15.88
C PHE A 98 -13.03 2.89 16.75
N GLY A 99 -14.27 2.66 16.33
CA GLY A 99 -15.48 3.11 17.01
C GLY A 99 -16.08 4.40 16.48
N VAL A 100 -15.70 4.82 15.27
CA VAL A 100 -16.16 6.07 14.65
C VAL A 100 -16.80 5.76 13.30
N LYS A 101 -18.09 6.08 13.15
CA LYS A 101 -18.74 6.03 11.83
C LYS A 101 -18.45 7.36 11.11
N PRO A 102 -17.84 7.34 9.90
CA PRO A 102 -17.63 8.57 9.16
C PRO A 102 -18.95 9.20 8.74
N ASP A 103 -19.00 10.52 8.77
CA ASP A 103 -20.16 11.34 8.33
C ASP A 103 -20.14 11.49 6.81
N LEU A 104 -18.96 11.51 6.18
CA LEU A 104 -18.78 11.68 4.76
C LEU A 104 -17.82 10.62 4.19
N VAL A 105 -18.29 9.93 3.16
CA VAL A 105 -17.51 9.04 2.29
C VAL A 105 -17.95 9.32 0.87
N PRO A 106 -17.04 9.41 -0.13
CA PRO A 106 -17.44 9.68 -1.51
C PRO A 106 -18.53 8.75 -2.00
N SER A 107 -19.57 9.32 -2.59
CA SER A 107 -20.69 8.59 -3.21
C SER A 107 -20.29 7.99 -4.57
N GLY A 108 -19.29 8.59 -5.22
CA GLY A 108 -18.75 8.22 -6.52
C GLY A 108 -17.36 7.61 -6.43
N GLU A 109 -16.39 8.26 -7.09
CA GLU A 109 -14.99 7.79 -7.09
C GLU A 109 -14.35 7.91 -5.70
N GLN A 110 -13.74 6.83 -5.22
CA GLN A 110 -13.03 6.81 -3.94
C GLN A 110 -11.64 7.47 -4.07
N SER A 111 -11.65 8.77 -4.24
CA SER A 111 -10.47 9.61 -4.43
C SER A 111 -10.62 10.94 -3.69
N ALA A 112 -9.53 11.73 -3.64
CA ALA A 112 -9.59 13.09 -3.10
C ALA A 112 -10.55 13.98 -3.90
N ALA A 113 -10.61 13.81 -5.22
CA ALA A 113 -11.53 14.52 -6.08
C ALA A 113 -12.99 14.14 -5.78
N GLY A 114 -13.29 12.82 -5.71
CA GLY A 114 -14.64 12.36 -5.37
C GLY A 114 -15.11 12.79 -3.98
N LEU A 115 -14.17 12.89 -3.00
CA LEU A 115 -14.53 13.43 -1.68
C LEU A 115 -14.89 14.91 -1.76
N LEU A 116 -14.18 15.70 -2.58
CA LEU A 116 -14.46 17.11 -2.77
C LEU A 116 -15.80 17.39 -3.47
N GLU A 117 -16.23 16.49 -4.36
CA GLU A 117 -17.55 16.59 -5.02
C GLU A 117 -18.70 16.53 -4.00
N ASP A 118 -18.54 15.75 -2.95
CA ASP A 118 -19.55 15.58 -1.90
C ASP A 118 -19.30 16.48 -0.67
N TRP A 119 -18.18 17.22 -0.62
CA TRP A 119 -17.83 18.06 0.52
C TRP A 119 -18.62 19.36 0.52
N PRO A 120 -19.31 19.72 1.63
CA PRO A 120 -20.04 20.97 1.70
C PRO A 120 -19.10 22.18 1.68
N PRO A 121 -19.45 23.28 0.97
CA PRO A 121 -18.74 24.54 1.13
C PRO A 121 -18.90 25.07 2.56
N TYR A 122 -17.89 25.79 3.03
CA TYR A 122 -17.98 26.46 4.33
C TYR A 122 -19.09 27.52 4.34
N ASP A 123 -19.92 27.48 5.36
CA ASP A 123 -20.98 28.49 5.56
C ASP A 123 -20.84 29.10 6.96
N PRO A 124 -20.47 30.41 7.09
CA PRO A 124 -20.24 31.04 8.39
C PRO A 124 -21.50 31.14 9.26
N VAL A 125 -22.68 30.83 8.73
CA VAL A 125 -23.93 30.82 9.51
C VAL A 125 -24.18 29.46 10.16
N PHE A 126 -23.83 28.37 9.46
CA PHE A 126 -24.09 27.01 9.91
C PHE A 126 -22.87 26.30 10.49
N ASP A 127 -21.66 26.70 10.08
CA ASP A 127 -20.43 26.10 10.55
C ASP A 127 -19.74 27.03 11.56
N PRO A 128 -19.75 26.72 12.85
CA PRO A 128 -19.16 27.58 13.88
C PRO A 128 -17.64 27.68 13.79
N ILE A 129 -17.00 26.72 13.07
CA ILE A 129 -15.56 26.60 12.93
C ILE A 129 -15.25 26.38 11.45
N ASP A 130 -14.33 27.16 10.90
CA ASP A 130 -13.93 27.13 9.48
C ASP A 130 -12.79 26.15 9.19
N ARG A 131 -12.45 25.25 10.13
CA ARG A 131 -11.17 24.52 10.09
C ARG A 131 -11.31 23.02 9.99
N VAL A 132 -10.53 22.46 9.05
CA VAL A 132 -10.42 21.03 8.80
C VAL A 132 -9.05 20.53 9.26
N PHE A 133 -9.01 19.48 10.07
CA PHE A 133 -7.79 18.73 10.37
C PHE A 133 -7.57 17.65 9.31
N LEU A 134 -6.43 17.67 8.63
CA LEU A 134 -6.07 16.75 7.57
C LEU A 134 -4.78 15.97 7.93
N PRO A 135 -4.87 14.87 8.71
CA PRO A 135 -3.72 14.00 8.95
C PRO A 135 -3.43 13.14 7.71
N ARG A 136 -2.24 13.25 7.14
CA ARG A 136 -1.88 12.51 5.92
C ARG A 136 -0.40 12.11 5.85
N ALA A 137 -0.01 11.41 4.77
CA ALA A 137 1.37 11.08 4.50
C ALA A 137 2.19 12.31 4.09
N ASP A 138 3.49 12.28 4.32
CA ASP A 138 4.43 13.31 3.86
C ASP A 138 4.52 13.46 2.33
N ILE A 139 4.10 12.42 1.59
CA ILE A 139 4.12 12.37 0.11
C ILE A 139 2.72 12.49 -0.52
N ALA A 140 1.72 12.98 0.23
CA ALA A 140 0.37 13.14 -0.28
C ALA A 140 0.28 14.29 -1.31
N THR A 141 -0.69 14.18 -2.24
CA THR A 141 -0.94 15.21 -3.24
C THR A 141 -1.69 16.40 -2.64
N GLU A 142 -1.55 17.58 -3.24
CA GLU A 142 -2.20 18.81 -2.78
C GLU A 142 -3.68 18.93 -3.17
N THR A 143 -4.22 17.99 -3.93
CA THR A 143 -5.59 18.06 -4.48
C THR A 143 -6.65 18.32 -3.41
N LEU A 144 -6.61 17.58 -2.29
CA LEU A 144 -7.60 17.74 -1.24
C LEU A 144 -7.44 19.07 -0.48
N VAL A 145 -6.21 19.48 -0.21
CA VAL A 145 -5.92 20.76 0.46
C VAL A 145 -6.44 21.93 -0.40
N ALA A 146 -6.06 21.96 -1.68
CA ALA A 146 -6.47 23.01 -2.60
C ALA A 146 -7.99 23.07 -2.72
N GLY A 147 -8.67 21.93 -2.92
CA GLY A 147 -10.12 21.90 -3.06
C GLY A 147 -10.86 22.31 -1.80
N LEU A 148 -10.40 21.94 -0.61
CA LEU A 148 -11.00 22.40 0.64
C LEU A 148 -10.85 23.92 0.84
N ILE A 149 -9.72 24.50 0.46
CA ILE A 149 -9.48 25.95 0.49
C ILE A 149 -10.42 26.66 -0.52
N GLU A 150 -10.59 26.11 -1.72
CA GLU A 150 -11.53 26.63 -2.71
C GLU A 150 -12.99 26.61 -2.23
N LEU A 151 -13.33 25.62 -1.39
CA LEU A 151 -14.62 25.53 -0.72
C LEU A 151 -14.76 26.44 0.51
N GLY A 152 -13.74 27.25 0.82
CA GLY A 152 -13.76 28.24 1.89
C GLY A 152 -13.27 27.75 3.26
N TRP A 153 -12.77 26.51 3.35
CA TRP A 153 -12.24 25.94 4.59
C TRP A 153 -10.79 26.33 4.85
N GLU A 154 -10.42 26.56 6.10
CA GLU A 154 -9.02 26.56 6.53
C GLU A 154 -8.55 25.11 6.78
N VAL A 155 -7.36 24.77 6.29
CA VAL A 155 -6.84 23.41 6.38
C VAL A 155 -5.58 23.36 7.23
N ASP A 156 -5.66 22.65 8.37
CA ASP A 156 -4.48 22.22 9.12
C ASP A 156 -3.97 20.90 8.50
N ASP A 157 -3.11 21.05 7.48
CA ASP A 157 -2.42 19.94 6.82
C ASP A 157 -1.27 19.44 7.69
N VAL A 158 -1.39 18.23 8.20
CA VAL A 158 -0.46 17.67 9.18
C VAL A 158 0.11 16.34 8.71
N THR A 159 1.43 16.27 8.61
CA THR A 159 2.10 15.00 8.37
C THR A 159 1.90 14.08 9.58
N ALA A 160 1.03 13.08 9.42
CA ALA A 160 0.72 12.10 10.45
C ALA A 160 1.72 10.92 10.45
N TYR A 161 2.25 10.58 9.26
CA TYR A 161 3.23 9.51 9.08
C TYR A 161 4.07 9.76 7.82
N ARG A 162 5.19 9.06 7.71
CA ARG A 162 6.06 9.07 6.55
C ARG A 162 6.09 7.69 5.90
N THR A 163 6.07 7.67 4.57
CA THR A 163 6.32 6.44 3.81
C THR A 163 7.78 6.42 3.40
N VAL A 164 8.54 5.50 3.98
CA VAL A 164 9.97 5.35 3.70
C VAL A 164 10.25 4.00 3.03
N ARG A 165 11.42 3.90 2.40
CA ARG A 165 11.89 2.61 1.93
C ARG A 165 12.11 1.68 3.13
N ALA A 166 11.63 0.44 3.05
CA ALA A 166 11.86 -0.54 4.10
C ALA A 166 13.35 -0.83 4.30
N SER A 167 13.70 -1.28 5.49
CA SER A 167 15.04 -1.83 5.75
C SER A 167 15.30 -3.04 4.85
N PRO A 168 16.56 -3.30 4.49
CA PRO A 168 16.92 -4.49 3.74
C PRO A 168 16.40 -5.76 4.43
N PRO A 169 15.82 -6.72 3.69
CA PRO A 169 15.39 -7.98 4.28
C PRO A 169 16.60 -8.79 4.82
N PRO A 170 16.36 -9.83 5.62
CA PRO A 170 17.41 -10.71 6.13
C PRO A 170 18.38 -11.15 5.05
N GLN A 171 19.64 -11.39 5.42
CA GLN A 171 20.70 -11.75 4.47
C GLN A 171 20.32 -12.98 3.64
N GLU A 172 19.75 -13.99 4.26
CA GLU A 172 19.30 -15.21 3.60
C GLU A 172 18.28 -14.91 2.47
N THR A 173 17.29 -14.03 2.75
CA THR A 173 16.32 -13.61 1.75
C THR A 173 16.96 -12.84 0.59
N ARG A 174 17.93 -11.96 0.88
CA ARG A 174 18.67 -11.23 -0.16
C ARG A 174 19.52 -12.16 -1.03
N GLU A 175 20.14 -13.14 -0.42
CA GLU A 175 20.93 -14.17 -1.12
C GLU A 175 20.00 -15.05 -1.98
N ALA A 176 18.84 -15.42 -1.48
CA ALA A 176 17.84 -16.17 -2.24
C ALA A 176 17.30 -15.36 -3.45
N ILE A 177 17.05 -14.06 -3.29
CA ILE A 177 16.63 -13.19 -4.40
C ILE A 177 17.71 -13.14 -5.48
N LYS A 178 18.96 -12.86 -5.11
CA LYS A 178 20.08 -12.74 -6.06
C LYS A 178 20.52 -14.08 -6.65
N GLY A 179 20.40 -15.14 -5.88
CA GLY A 179 20.85 -16.48 -6.22
C GLY A 179 19.79 -17.34 -6.93
N GLY A 180 18.60 -16.82 -7.22
CA GLY A 180 17.52 -17.57 -7.87
C GLY A 180 16.86 -18.60 -6.95
N GLY A 181 16.77 -18.31 -5.67
CA GLY A 181 16.09 -19.15 -4.67
C GLY A 181 14.57 -19.04 -4.71
N PHE A 182 14.04 -18.07 -5.44
CA PHE A 182 12.59 -17.89 -5.64
C PHE A 182 12.20 -18.24 -7.08
N ASP A 183 11.05 -18.90 -7.24
CA ASP A 183 10.51 -19.27 -8.55
C ASP A 183 9.97 -18.06 -9.29
N ALA A 184 9.31 -17.14 -8.57
CA ALA A 184 8.75 -15.91 -9.13
C ALA A 184 8.84 -14.74 -8.17
N VAL A 185 8.80 -13.52 -8.73
CA VAL A 185 8.62 -12.26 -8.01
C VAL A 185 7.49 -11.48 -8.66
N LEU A 186 6.53 -11.04 -7.85
CA LEU A 186 5.37 -10.27 -8.30
C LEU A 186 5.55 -8.80 -7.91
N PHE A 187 5.44 -7.93 -8.90
CA PHE A 187 5.49 -6.49 -8.72
C PHE A 187 4.12 -5.85 -8.97
N THR A 188 3.64 -5.16 -7.97
CA THR A 188 2.30 -4.57 -7.95
C THR A 188 2.30 -3.04 -8.16
N SER A 189 3.48 -2.46 -8.35
CA SER A 189 3.67 -1.05 -8.73
C SER A 189 5.13 -0.79 -9.12
N SER A 190 5.37 0.29 -9.84
CA SER A 190 6.72 0.77 -10.17
C SER A 190 7.57 1.04 -8.94
N SER A 191 6.98 1.52 -7.84
CA SER A 191 7.71 1.75 -6.60
C SER A 191 8.18 0.46 -5.94
N THR A 192 7.42 -0.62 -6.02
CA THR A 192 7.84 -1.94 -5.49
C THR A 192 9.05 -2.49 -6.24
N VAL A 193 9.14 -2.28 -7.55
CA VAL A 193 10.34 -2.63 -8.35
C VAL A 193 11.55 -1.87 -7.87
N ARG A 194 11.49 -0.52 -7.88
CA ARG A 194 12.61 0.34 -7.46
C ARG A 194 13.08 0.03 -6.03
N ASN A 195 12.12 -0.14 -5.14
CA ASN A 195 12.43 -0.39 -3.74
C ASN A 195 13.04 -1.77 -3.53
N LEU A 196 12.48 -2.84 -4.10
CA LEU A 196 13.03 -4.18 -3.95
C LEU A 196 14.47 -4.25 -4.49
N VAL A 197 14.70 -3.74 -5.70
CA VAL A 197 16.06 -3.71 -6.28
C VAL A 197 17.02 -2.92 -5.39
N GLY A 198 16.55 -1.82 -4.78
CA GLY A 198 17.36 -0.99 -3.90
C GLY A 198 17.71 -1.64 -2.55
N ILE A 199 16.81 -2.43 -1.95
CA ILE A 199 17.03 -3.02 -0.61
C ILE A 199 17.56 -4.47 -0.64
N ALA A 200 17.26 -5.21 -1.71
CA ALA A 200 17.58 -6.64 -1.81
C ALA A 200 18.47 -7.00 -3.01
N GLY A 201 18.60 -6.09 -3.98
CA GLY A 201 19.26 -6.33 -5.25
C GLY A 201 18.33 -6.91 -6.31
N LYS A 202 18.86 -7.14 -7.51
CA LYS A 202 18.07 -7.68 -8.63
C LYS A 202 17.75 -9.15 -8.41
N PRO A 203 16.49 -9.58 -8.66
CA PRO A 203 16.17 -10.99 -8.79
C PRO A 203 17.04 -11.67 -9.88
N HIS A 204 17.37 -12.92 -9.64
CA HIS A 204 18.15 -13.71 -10.59
C HIS A 204 17.41 -13.93 -11.90
N ASN A 205 18.13 -14.08 -13.00
CA ASN A 205 17.55 -14.23 -14.33
C ASN A 205 16.72 -15.52 -14.55
N VAL A 206 16.84 -16.51 -13.67
CA VAL A 206 15.99 -17.71 -13.67
C VAL A 206 14.63 -17.46 -13.05
N THR A 207 14.51 -16.43 -12.20
CA THR A 207 13.27 -16.08 -11.49
C THR A 207 12.29 -15.45 -12.45
N VAL A 208 11.05 -15.91 -12.45
CA VAL A 208 9.96 -15.35 -13.25
C VAL A 208 9.57 -13.99 -12.70
N ILE A 209 9.47 -12.98 -13.53
CA ILE A 209 9.06 -11.63 -13.16
C ILE A 209 7.64 -11.39 -13.65
N ALA A 210 6.72 -11.17 -12.70
CA ALA A 210 5.31 -10.87 -12.96
C ALA A 210 4.98 -9.43 -12.56
N CYS A 211 4.36 -8.66 -13.47
CA CYS A 211 4.02 -7.25 -13.27
C CYS A 211 2.52 -7.01 -13.41
N ILE A 212 1.97 -6.16 -12.53
CA ILE A 212 0.53 -5.85 -12.50
C ILE A 212 0.04 -5.06 -13.73
N GLY A 213 0.94 -4.42 -14.47
CA GLY A 213 0.57 -3.64 -15.63
C GLY A 213 1.76 -2.95 -16.30
N PRO A 214 1.52 -2.25 -17.43
CA PRO A 214 2.57 -1.73 -18.32
C PRO A 214 3.57 -0.78 -17.64
N ALA A 215 3.10 0.13 -16.79
CA ALA A 215 3.98 1.08 -16.09
C ALA A 215 4.95 0.36 -15.15
N THR A 216 4.51 -0.72 -14.50
CA THR A 216 5.35 -1.54 -13.62
C THR A 216 6.32 -2.37 -14.45
N ALA A 217 5.87 -2.95 -15.57
CA ALA A 217 6.70 -3.70 -16.50
C ALA A 217 7.83 -2.82 -17.06
N LYS A 218 7.51 -1.62 -17.55
CA LYS A 218 8.50 -0.66 -18.04
C LYS A 218 9.55 -0.35 -16.97
N THR A 219 9.13 -0.12 -15.73
CA THR A 219 10.07 0.12 -14.63
C THR A 219 10.94 -1.09 -14.34
N ALA A 220 10.41 -2.31 -14.43
CA ALA A 220 11.18 -3.54 -14.27
C ALA A 220 12.27 -3.67 -15.36
N GLU A 221 11.93 -3.40 -16.60
CA GLU A 221 12.85 -3.41 -17.74
C GLU A 221 13.94 -2.33 -17.60
N GLU A 222 13.60 -1.11 -17.20
CA GLU A 222 14.56 -0.03 -16.89
C GLU A 222 15.56 -0.43 -15.81
N HIS A 223 15.17 -1.33 -14.89
CA HIS A 223 16.06 -1.91 -13.88
C HIS A 223 16.77 -3.19 -14.36
N GLY A 224 16.64 -3.54 -15.65
CA GLY A 224 17.28 -4.69 -16.28
C GLY A 224 16.69 -6.04 -15.84
N LEU A 225 15.41 -6.07 -15.55
CA LEU A 225 14.63 -7.29 -15.32
C LEU A 225 13.91 -7.67 -16.60
N ARG A 226 13.85 -8.97 -16.91
CA ARG A 226 13.02 -9.49 -18.01
C ARG A 226 11.63 -9.75 -17.45
N VAL A 227 10.61 -9.08 -18.00
CA VAL A 227 9.22 -9.33 -17.64
C VAL A 227 8.71 -10.55 -18.38
N ASP A 228 8.29 -11.58 -17.65
CA ASP A 228 7.80 -12.84 -18.18
C ASP A 228 6.27 -12.91 -18.21
N VAL A 229 5.62 -12.22 -17.25
CA VAL A 229 4.16 -12.21 -17.07
C VAL A 229 3.69 -10.79 -16.83
N MET A 230 2.65 -10.39 -17.53
CA MET A 230 1.93 -9.14 -17.28
C MET A 230 0.46 -9.45 -17.05
N SER A 231 -0.11 -8.89 -15.99
CA SER A 231 -1.54 -9.03 -15.70
C SER A 231 -2.36 -8.39 -16.83
N PRO A 232 -3.43 -9.03 -17.30
CA PRO A 232 -4.31 -8.45 -18.32
C PRO A 232 -5.08 -7.23 -17.81
N GLU A 233 -5.27 -7.12 -16.49
CA GLU A 233 -5.93 -6.02 -15.79
C GLU A 233 -5.11 -5.60 -14.58
N PRO A 234 -5.17 -4.33 -14.13
CA PRO A 234 -4.41 -3.84 -12.97
C PRO A 234 -5.00 -4.33 -11.63
N SER A 235 -5.16 -5.63 -11.51
CA SER A 235 -5.73 -6.35 -10.37
C SER A 235 -4.72 -7.37 -9.82
N VAL A 236 -4.63 -7.47 -8.50
CA VAL A 236 -3.79 -8.48 -7.82
C VAL A 236 -4.29 -9.88 -8.08
N HIS A 237 -5.62 -10.05 -8.14
CA HIS A 237 -6.24 -11.33 -8.46
C HIS A 237 -5.81 -11.79 -9.85
N LYS A 238 -5.95 -10.92 -10.84
CA LYS A 238 -5.55 -11.21 -12.23
C LYS A 238 -4.05 -11.41 -12.39
N LEU A 239 -3.23 -10.76 -11.56
CA LEU A 239 -1.79 -10.99 -11.54
C LEU A 239 -1.44 -12.40 -11.03
N ALA A 240 -2.09 -12.85 -9.94
CA ALA A 240 -1.89 -14.20 -9.41
C ALA A 240 -2.36 -15.28 -10.39
N GLU A 241 -3.54 -15.08 -11.01
CA GLU A 241 -4.11 -15.95 -12.02
C GLU A 241 -3.16 -16.07 -13.23
N ALA A 242 -2.71 -14.95 -13.81
CA ALA A 242 -1.79 -14.94 -14.94
C ALA A 242 -0.46 -15.64 -14.65
N LEU A 243 0.07 -15.51 -13.42
CA LEU A 243 1.27 -16.24 -13.01
C LEU A 243 1.01 -17.74 -12.90
N ALA A 244 -0.14 -18.16 -12.36
CA ALA A 244 -0.52 -19.57 -12.26
C ALA A 244 -0.70 -20.20 -13.65
N GLU A 245 -1.37 -19.52 -14.56
CA GLU A 245 -1.52 -19.95 -15.97
C GLU A 245 -0.18 -20.08 -16.69
N PHE A 246 0.72 -19.10 -16.50
CA PHE A 246 2.08 -19.16 -17.04
C PHE A 246 2.85 -20.38 -16.51
N GLY A 247 2.74 -20.66 -15.20
CA GLY A 247 3.34 -21.84 -14.57
C GLY A 247 2.78 -23.15 -15.13
N ALA A 248 1.46 -23.23 -15.29
CA ALA A 248 0.78 -24.39 -15.87
C ALA A 248 1.20 -24.63 -17.32
N ALA A 249 1.19 -23.59 -18.16
CA ALA A 249 1.61 -23.70 -19.56
C ALA A 249 3.07 -24.17 -19.71
N ARG A 250 3.97 -23.69 -18.84
CA ARG A 250 5.36 -24.15 -18.84
C ARG A 250 5.52 -25.61 -18.42
N ARG A 251 4.73 -26.06 -17.45
CA ARG A 251 4.70 -27.46 -17.03
C ARG A 251 4.21 -28.34 -18.17
N ASP A 252 3.11 -27.98 -18.81
CA ASP A 252 2.48 -28.76 -19.86
C ASP A 252 3.39 -28.85 -21.08
N ALA A 253 4.04 -27.76 -21.49
CA ALA A 253 5.04 -27.75 -22.55
C ALA A 253 6.25 -28.67 -22.24
N ALA A 254 6.72 -28.71 -20.98
CA ALA A 254 7.79 -29.63 -20.61
C ALA A 254 7.36 -31.10 -20.69
N LEU A 255 6.13 -31.40 -20.24
CA LEU A 255 5.55 -32.76 -20.36
C LEU A 255 5.38 -33.22 -21.81
N GLU A 256 4.88 -32.33 -22.68
CA GLU A 256 4.75 -32.60 -24.10
C GLU A 256 6.10 -32.83 -24.79
N ALA A 257 7.14 -32.10 -24.37
CA ALA A 257 8.50 -32.27 -24.90
C ALA A 257 9.23 -33.49 -24.32
N GLY A 258 8.65 -34.17 -23.31
CA GLY A 258 9.33 -35.27 -22.60
C GLY A 258 10.47 -34.77 -21.66
N ASP A 259 10.48 -33.47 -21.37
CA ASP A 259 11.48 -32.86 -20.51
C ASP A 259 11.08 -32.97 -19.03
N PRO A 260 12.04 -32.99 -18.09
CA PRO A 260 11.72 -32.97 -16.69
C PRO A 260 11.07 -31.65 -16.29
N VAL A 261 9.92 -31.72 -15.60
CA VAL A 261 9.27 -30.55 -15.01
C VAL A 261 10.14 -30.01 -13.87
N THR A 262 10.77 -28.85 -14.09
CA THR A 262 11.65 -28.21 -13.11
C THR A 262 11.17 -26.80 -12.77
N ARG A 263 11.23 -26.45 -11.48
CA ARG A 263 10.93 -25.09 -11.03
C ARG A 263 12.03 -24.12 -11.46
N PRO A 264 11.74 -22.82 -11.62
CA PRO A 264 12.76 -21.81 -11.91
C PRO A 264 13.93 -21.84 -10.93
N SER A 265 13.67 -21.95 -9.63
CA SER A 265 14.70 -22.01 -8.57
C SER A 265 15.59 -23.25 -8.64
N GLU A 266 15.14 -24.34 -9.23
CA GLU A 266 15.92 -25.57 -9.44
C GLU A 266 16.90 -25.44 -10.60
N ARG A 267 16.71 -24.47 -11.48
CA ARG A 267 17.59 -24.19 -12.65
C ARG A 267 18.80 -23.33 -12.32
N ARG A 268 18.90 -22.83 -11.08
CA ARG A 268 20.01 -21.98 -10.66
C ARG A 268 21.35 -22.72 -10.74
N PRO A 269 22.46 -22.02 -11.05
CA PRO A 269 23.80 -22.61 -11.00
C PRO A 269 24.10 -23.15 -9.61
N GLY A 270 24.47 -24.42 -9.50
CA GLY A 270 24.80 -25.10 -8.22
C GLY A 270 23.70 -25.98 -7.63
N SER A 271 22.44 -25.92 -8.08
CA SER A 271 21.37 -26.80 -7.59
C SER A 271 21.61 -28.29 -7.91
N ARG A 272 22.32 -28.60 -9.00
CA ARG A 272 22.68 -29.96 -9.40
C ARG A 272 23.66 -30.68 -8.47
N ARG A 273 24.37 -29.99 -7.58
CA ARG A 273 25.33 -30.61 -6.64
C ARG A 273 24.69 -31.23 -5.39
N ARG A 274 23.49 -30.78 -4.99
CA ARG A 274 22.80 -31.30 -3.77
C ARG A 274 21.95 -32.55 -4.02
N ALA A 275 21.62 -32.88 -5.27
CA ALA A 275 20.80 -34.05 -5.61
C ALA A 275 21.61 -35.34 -5.78
N ARG A 276 22.93 -35.33 -5.53
CA ARG A 276 23.84 -36.48 -5.67
C ARG A 276 24.65 -36.85 -4.39
N SER A 277 24.20 -36.37 -3.22
CA SER A 277 24.80 -36.79 -1.94
C SER A 277 23.76 -37.43 -1.03
#